data_3ee56c05c8b51b53c02966ef7c1207ed
#
_entry.id   3ee56c05c8b51b53c02966ef7c1207ed
#
_cell.length_a   1.000
_cell.length_b   1.000
_cell.length_c   1.000
_cell.angle_alpha   90.00
_cell.angle_beta   90.00
_cell.angle_gamma   90.00
#
_symmetry.space_group_name_H-M   'P 1'
#
loop_
_entity.id
_entity.type
_entity.pdbx_description
1 polymer ?
#
loop_
_entity_poly.entity_id
_entity_poly.type
_entity_poly.pdbx_seq_one_letter_code
_entity_poly.pdbx_strand_id
1 'polypeptide(L)'
;MRQKGIIIKAVDYGESDKIITILNEHGAKVPLMARRAKKVKTGLQAQTQLFVYGLFIYNQWRGMGTLNSVDVISQHYKLQMDLYVSSYAALAAETIERSMDEGDIAPYNYQLLQFVLEKIESGTSAQLMSVVVMLKCMKRFGFTASFNRCAVSGNDTQADLIGYSFKFDGAISRQEASKDVHAVILSNKTLYLLDVLQKLPIDKMNSLNIHQEIIDEMSDIILMLYREYAG
;
A
#
# COMPACT_ATOMS: atom_id res chain seq x y z
N MET A 1 -18.51 -19.32 7.67
CA MET A 1 -17.40 -19.25 6.69
C MET A 1 -16.07 -19.40 7.40
N ARG A 2 -15.03 -19.87 6.68
CA ARG A 2 -13.67 -20.01 7.22
C ARG A 2 -12.69 -19.63 6.11
N GLN A 3 -11.97 -18.51 6.27
CA GLN A 3 -11.10 -17.96 5.22
C GLN A 3 -9.84 -17.34 5.85
N LYS A 4 -8.70 -17.48 5.16
CA LYS A 4 -7.50 -16.72 5.48
C LYS A 4 -7.68 -15.28 5.07
N GLY A 5 -7.10 -14.35 5.83
CA GLY A 5 -7.17 -12.94 5.52
C GLY A 5 -6.24 -12.10 6.38
N ILE A 6 -6.12 -10.84 6.03
CA ILE A 6 -5.34 -9.82 6.72
C ILE A 6 -6.29 -8.69 7.12
N ILE A 7 -6.24 -8.23 8.36
CA ILE A 7 -7.03 -7.07 8.79
C ILE A 7 -6.43 -5.80 8.18
N ILE A 8 -7.22 -5.15 7.32
CA ILE A 8 -6.84 -3.89 6.65
C ILE A 8 -7.50 -2.66 7.27
N LYS A 9 -8.53 -2.85 8.09
CA LYS A 9 -9.22 -1.78 8.80
C LYS A 9 -9.77 -2.30 10.12
N ALA A 10 -9.63 -1.50 11.18
CA ALA A 10 -10.19 -1.81 12.49
C ALA A 10 -10.67 -0.51 13.13
N VAL A 11 -11.96 -0.42 13.42
CA VAL A 11 -12.60 0.78 13.98
C VAL A 11 -13.39 0.37 15.23
N ASP A 12 -13.25 1.15 16.29
CA ASP A 12 -14.04 0.96 17.51
C ASP A 12 -15.51 1.25 17.23
N TYR A 13 -16.39 0.37 17.71
CA TYR A 13 -17.83 0.51 17.59
C TYR A 13 -18.51 0.34 18.93
N GLY A 14 -19.23 1.37 19.37
CA GLY A 14 -19.84 1.39 20.72
C GLY A 14 -18.80 1.21 21.83
N GLU A 15 -19.26 0.73 22.99
CA GLU A 15 -18.43 0.62 24.20
C GLU A 15 -17.45 -0.56 24.16
N SER A 16 -17.81 -1.68 23.53
CA SER A 16 -17.06 -2.93 23.64
C SER A 16 -16.70 -3.61 22.35
N ASP A 17 -17.25 -3.18 21.22
CA ASP A 17 -17.17 -3.86 19.95
C ASP A 17 -16.16 -3.18 19.01
N LYS A 18 -15.78 -3.88 17.94
CA LYS A 18 -15.04 -3.34 16.80
C LYS A 18 -15.69 -3.76 15.49
N ILE A 19 -15.59 -2.91 14.48
CA ILE A 19 -15.80 -3.30 13.09
C ILE A 19 -14.41 -3.47 12.47
N ILE A 20 -14.13 -4.67 11.96
CA ILE A 20 -12.91 -4.95 11.23
C ILE A 20 -13.24 -5.23 9.77
N THR A 21 -12.34 -4.88 8.87
CA THR A 21 -12.40 -5.33 7.47
C THR A 21 -11.19 -6.20 7.19
N ILE A 22 -11.42 -7.43 6.76
CA ILE A 22 -10.34 -8.29 6.28
C ILE A 22 -10.28 -8.27 4.75
N LEU A 23 -9.06 -8.30 4.22
CA LEU A 23 -8.79 -8.67 2.83
C LEU A 23 -8.52 -10.17 2.84
N ASN A 24 -9.42 -10.95 2.28
CA ASN A 24 -9.31 -12.40 2.31
C ASN A 24 -8.38 -12.94 1.20
N GLU A 25 -8.03 -14.21 1.27
CA GLU A 25 -7.13 -14.89 0.31
C GLU A 25 -7.61 -14.89 -1.14
N HIS A 26 -8.91 -14.64 -1.37
CA HIS A 26 -9.47 -14.48 -2.71
C HIS A 26 -9.44 -13.03 -3.20
N GLY A 27 -8.95 -12.10 -2.37
CA GLY A 27 -8.86 -10.67 -2.69
C GLY A 27 -10.17 -9.92 -2.53
N ALA A 28 -11.09 -10.39 -1.69
CA ALA A 28 -12.32 -9.69 -1.38
C ALA A 28 -12.23 -8.96 -0.02
N LYS A 29 -12.82 -7.76 0.07
CA LYS A 29 -13.01 -7.05 1.33
C LYS A 29 -14.20 -7.65 2.07
N VAL A 30 -14.00 -8.09 3.32
CA VAL A 30 -15.07 -8.67 4.16
C VAL A 30 -15.20 -7.87 5.44
N PRO A 31 -16.27 -7.06 5.59
CA PRO A 31 -16.53 -6.35 6.84
C PRO A 31 -17.14 -7.30 7.88
N LEU A 32 -16.61 -7.26 9.11
CA LEU A 32 -16.98 -8.15 10.19
C LEU A 32 -17.20 -7.36 11.49
N MET A 33 -18.30 -7.62 12.17
CA MET A 33 -18.55 -7.16 13.55
C MET A 33 -17.84 -8.09 14.53
N ALA A 34 -16.86 -7.59 15.23
CA ALA A 34 -16.14 -8.28 16.30
C ALA A 34 -16.73 -7.86 17.67
N ARG A 35 -17.71 -8.62 18.14
CA ARG A 35 -18.41 -8.31 19.40
C ARG A 35 -17.50 -8.49 20.60
N ARG A 36 -17.57 -7.55 21.56
CA ARG A 36 -16.76 -7.53 22.80
C ARG A 36 -15.24 -7.55 22.54
N ALA A 37 -14.79 -7.15 21.36
CA ALA A 37 -13.37 -7.17 20.97
C ALA A 37 -12.50 -6.22 21.83
N LYS A 38 -13.10 -5.23 22.49
CA LYS A 38 -12.39 -4.32 23.42
C LYS A 38 -12.25 -4.88 24.84
N LYS A 39 -12.95 -5.97 25.18
CA LYS A 39 -12.89 -6.59 26.51
C LYS A 39 -11.71 -7.55 26.61
N VAL A 40 -10.83 -7.31 27.58
CA VAL A 40 -9.62 -8.11 27.82
C VAL A 40 -9.91 -9.63 27.97
N LYS A 41 -11.04 -9.95 28.62
CA LYS A 41 -11.44 -11.35 28.90
C LYS A 41 -11.81 -12.18 27.64
N THR A 42 -12.01 -11.54 26.48
CA THR A 42 -12.45 -12.28 25.26
C THR A 42 -11.31 -12.81 24.43
N GLY A 43 -10.07 -12.35 24.65
CA GLY A 43 -8.91 -12.66 23.81
C GLY A 43 -8.93 -12.00 22.42
N LEU A 44 -10.09 -11.43 22.02
CA LEU A 44 -10.24 -10.84 20.67
C LEU A 44 -9.53 -9.49 20.50
N GLN A 45 -9.15 -8.83 21.61
CA GLN A 45 -8.52 -7.51 21.54
C GLN A 45 -7.23 -7.52 20.71
N ALA A 46 -6.33 -8.48 20.95
CA ALA A 46 -5.10 -8.64 20.21
C ALA A 46 -5.33 -9.22 18.80
N GLN A 47 -6.36 -10.07 18.67
CA GLN A 47 -6.68 -10.75 17.40
C GLN A 47 -7.39 -9.86 16.39
N THR A 48 -7.85 -8.67 16.80
CA THR A 48 -8.58 -7.71 15.96
C THR A 48 -7.81 -6.40 15.74
N GLN A 49 -6.48 -6.46 15.83
CA GLN A 49 -5.60 -5.33 15.49
C GLN A 49 -5.32 -5.31 13.99
N LEU A 50 -4.93 -4.12 13.48
CA LEU A 50 -4.45 -3.98 12.10
C LEU A 50 -3.31 -4.96 11.83
N PHE A 51 -3.24 -5.44 10.61
CA PHE A 51 -2.22 -6.34 10.06
C PHE A 51 -2.26 -7.76 10.62
N VAL A 52 -3.15 -8.09 11.53
CA VAL A 52 -3.31 -9.49 11.96
C VAL A 52 -3.65 -10.34 10.76
N TYR A 53 -2.79 -11.31 10.48
CA TYR A 53 -2.97 -12.35 9.48
C TYR A 53 -3.41 -13.64 10.18
N GLY A 54 -4.49 -14.23 9.72
CA GLY A 54 -5.04 -15.41 10.36
C GLY A 54 -6.14 -16.09 9.55
N LEU A 55 -6.67 -17.14 10.14
CA LEU A 55 -7.85 -17.85 9.65
C LEU A 55 -9.07 -17.33 10.42
N PHE A 56 -9.90 -16.58 9.73
CA PHE A 56 -11.10 -15.96 10.28
C PHE A 56 -12.28 -16.90 10.16
N ILE A 57 -12.96 -17.16 11.26
CA ILE A 57 -14.19 -17.97 11.35
C ILE A 57 -15.32 -16.99 11.65
N TYR A 58 -16.28 -16.88 10.74
CA TYR A 58 -17.35 -15.90 10.82
C TYR A 58 -18.66 -16.38 10.16
N ASN A 59 -19.76 -15.77 10.54
CA ASN A 59 -21.06 -15.93 9.92
C ASN A 59 -21.40 -14.69 9.10
N GLN A 60 -21.75 -14.87 7.84
CA GLN A 60 -22.18 -13.79 6.95
C GLN A 60 -23.33 -14.30 6.06
N TRP A 61 -24.44 -13.56 6.05
CA TRP A 61 -25.57 -13.83 5.17
C TRP A 61 -25.66 -12.78 4.07
N ARG A 62 -25.72 -11.51 4.44
CA ARG A 62 -25.68 -10.34 3.54
C ARG A 62 -24.97 -9.20 4.27
N GLY A 63 -24.23 -8.37 3.53
CA GLY A 63 -23.52 -7.21 4.08
C GLY A 63 -22.46 -7.60 5.11
N MET A 64 -22.49 -6.96 6.29
CA MET A 64 -21.52 -7.17 7.35
C MET A 64 -21.73 -8.51 8.05
N GLY A 65 -20.63 -9.29 8.15
CA GLY A 65 -20.63 -10.55 8.90
C GLY A 65 -20.43 -10.36 10.41
N THR A 66 -20.50 -11.46 11.16
CA THR A 66 -20.17 -11.50 12.58
C THR A 66 -18.99 -12.44 12.78
N LEU A 67 -17.90 -11.91 13.36
CA LEU A 67 -16.72 -12.67 13.71
C LEU A 67 -17.00 -13.62 14.87
N ASN A 68 -16.67 -14.89 14.73
CA ASN A 68 -16.76 -15.89 15.79
C ASN A 68 -15.39 -16.07 16.47
N SER A 69 -14.34 -16.31 15.70
CA SER A 69 -12.97 -16.49 16.20
C SER A 69 -11.93 -16.22 15.12
N VAL A 70 -10.69 -16.06 15.53
CA VAL A 70 -9.51 -15.93 14.66
C VAL A 70 -8.44 -16.90 15.15
N ASP A 71 -7.99 -17.79 14.25
CA ASP A 71 -6.77 -18.57 14.46
C ASP A 71 -5.61 -17.75 13.87
N VAL A 72 -4.88 -17.04 14.74
CA VAL A 72 -3.83 -16.10 14.32
C VAL A 72 -2.63 -16.88 13.78
N ILE A 73 -2.19 -16.51 12.57
CA ILE A 73 -0.97 -17.03 11.94
C ILE A 73 0.20 -16.07 12.19
N SER A 74 -0.02 -14.78 12.02
CA SER A 74 0.96 -13.73 12.33
C SER A 74 0.27 -12.49 12.88
N GLN A 75 0.84 -11.88 13.90
CA GLN A 75 0.38 -10.59 14.43
C GLN A 75 1.15 -9.41 13.85
N HIS A 76 2.25 -9.66 13.12
CA HIS A 76 3.15 -8.64 12.61
C HIS A 76 3.53 -7.61 13.71
N TYR A 77 3.99 -8.11 14.85
CA TYR A 77 4.27 -7.30 16.06
C TYR A 77 5.20 -6.11 15.79
N LYS A 78 6.22 -6.30 14.96
CA LYS A 78 7.18 -5.23 14.66
C LYS A 78 6.50 -4.02 14.02
N LEU A 79 5.46 -4.27 13.21
CA LEU A 79 4.70 -3.20 12.58
C LEU A 79 3.86 -2.39 13.60
N GLN A 80 3.52 -3.00 14.73
CA GLN A 80 2.70 -2.36 15.76
C GLN A 80 3.54 -1.64 16.83
N MET A 81 4.82 -2.02 16.99
CA MET A 81 5.70 -1.50 18.04
C MET A 81 6.35 -0.16 17.69
N ASP A 82 6.45 0.19 16.42
CA ASP A 82 7.06 1.42 15.92
C ASP A 82 6.02 2.26 15.17
N LEU A 83 5.79 3.49 15.65
CA LEU A 83 4.80 4.39 15.07
C LEU A 83 5.10 4.76 13.61
N TYR A 84 6.39 4.96 13.27
CA TYR A 84 6.81 5.27 11.91
C TYR A 84 6.54 4.08 10.98
N VAL A 85 6.96 2.89 11.37
CA VAL A 85 6.69 1.65 10.63
C VAL A 85 5.20 1.41 10.48
N SER A 86 4.45 1.55 11.59
CA SER A 86 2.99 1.36 11.61
C SER A 86 2.27 2.32 10.67
N SER A 87 2.68 3.59 10.59
CA SER A 87 2.03 4.58 9.74
C SER A 87 2.19 4.28 8.25
N TYR A 88 3.37 3.84 7.81
CA TYR A 88 3.58 3.46 6.40
C TYR A 88 2.92 2.12 6.05
N ALA A 89 2.91 1.17 6.98
CA ALA A 89 2.15 -0.07 6.78
C ALA A 89 0.63 0.21 6.68
N ALA A 90 0.12 1.15 7.48
CA ALA A 90 -1.26 1.59 7.41
C ALA A 90 -1.58 2.31 6.09
N LEU A 91 -0.68 3.18 5.61
CA LEU A 91 -0.80 3.82 4.30
C LEU A 91 -0.87 2.78 3.17
N ALA A 92 -0.04 1.74 3.22
CA ALA A 92 -0.08 0.65 2.25
C ALA A 92 -1.43 -0.11 2.29
N ALA A 93 -1.91 -0.47 3.48
CA ALA A 93 -3.19 -1.15 3.64
C ALA A 93 -4.38 -0.28 3.19
N GLU A 94 -4.39 1.01 3.53
CA GLU A 94 -5.41 1.97 3.11
C GLU A 94 -5.39 2.20 1.60
N THR A 95 -4.20 2.29 0.97
CA THR A 95 -4.08 2.40 -0.48
C THR A 95 -4.72 1.21 -1.18
N ILE A 96 -4.48 -0.01 -0.70
CA ILE A 96 -5.12 -1.21 -1.24
C ILE A 96 -6.64 -1.17 -0.98
N GLU A 97 -7.06 -0.80 0.21
CA GLU A 97 -8.49 -0.73 0.58
C GLU A 97 -9.24 0.24 -0.33
N ARG A 98 -8.68 1.43 -0.56
CA ARG A 98 -9.27 2.48 -1.42
C ARG A 98 -9.19 2.17 -2.91
N SER A 99 -8.25 1.31 -3.34
CA SER A 99 -8.11 0.87 -4.74
C SER A 99 -9.16 -0.14 -5.19
N MET A 100 -10.06 -0.54 -4.29
CA MET A 100 -11.06 -1.59 -4.50
C MET A 100 -12.46 -1.05 -4.23
N ASP A 101 -13.39 -1.30 -5.13
CA ASP A 101 -14.81 -1.06 -4.91
C ASP A 101 -15.45 -2.14 -4.01
N GLU A 102 -16.68 -1.90 -3.57
CA GLU A 102 -17.46 -2.90 -2.84
C GLU A 102 -17.80 -4.07 -3.75
N GLY A 103 -17.44 -5.29 -3.32
CA GLY A 103 -17.68 -6.51 -4.10
C GLY A 103 -16.56 -6.87 -5.08
N ASP A 104 -15.52 -6.05 -5.21
CA ASP A 104 -14.34 -6.41 -6.01
C ASP A 104 -13.66 -7.67 -5.49
N ILE A 105 -13.13 -8.45 -6.43
CA ILE A 105 -12.29 -9.62 -6.18
C ILE A 105 -10.93 -9.38 -6.84
N ALA A 106 -9.91 -9.07 -6.05
CA ALA A 106 -8.57 -8.74 -6.51
C ALA A 106 -7.49 -9.57 -5.79
N PRO A 107 -7.28 -10.84 -6.17
CA PRO A 107 -6.30 -11.73 -5.51
C PRO A 107 -4.89 -11.14 -5.48
N TYR A 108 -4.51 -10.37 -6.49
CA TYR A 108 -3.23 -9.68 -6.53
C TYR A 108 -3.07 -8.69 -5.36
N ASN A 109 -4.12 -7.98 -4.96
CA ASN A 109 -4.06 -7.04 -3.85
C ASN A 109 -3.80 -7.75 -2.51
N TYR A 110 -4.36 -8.94 -2.32
CA TYR A 110 -4.03 -9.77 -1.15
C TYR A 110 -2.56 -10.21 -1.16
N GLN A 111 -2.07 -10.72 -2.31
CA GLN A 111 -0.67 -11.13 -2.45
C GLN A 111 0.29 -9.95 -2.25
N LEU A 112 -0.04 -8.77 -2.80
CA LEU A 112 0.74 -7.55 -2.64
C LEU A 112 0.82 -7.13 -1.17
N LEU A 113 -0.32 -7.11 -0.46
CA LEU A 113 -0.33 -6.75 0.95
C LEU A 113 0.47 -7.74 1.80
N GLN A 114 0.25 -9.05 1.61
CA GLN A 114 0.99 -10.08 2.32
C GLN A 114 2.49 -9.93 2.11
N PHE A 115 2.93 -9.81 0.86
CA PHE A 115 4.33 -9.59 0.51
C PHE A 115 4.92 -8.36 1.21
N VAL A 116 4.22 -7.25 1.19
CA VAL A 116 4.68 -5.98 1.78
C VAL A 116 4.82 -6.09 3.29
N LEU A 117 3.83 -6.65 3.99
CA LEU A 117 3.88 -6.82 5.44
C LEU A 117 5.01 -7.77 5.86
N GLU A 118 5.23 -8.87 5.14
CA GLU A 118 6.34 -9.80 5.37
C GLU A 118 7.71 -9.13 5.15
N LYS A 119 7.85 -8.29 4.11
CA LYS A 119 9.08 -7.52 3.86
C LYS A 119 9.37 -6.51 4.96
N ILE A 120 8.37 -5.78 5.43
CA ILE A 120 8.52 -4.84 6.55
C ILE A 120 8.91 -5.62 7.83
N GLU A 121 8.24 -6.72 8.14
CA GLU A 121 8.54 -7.57 9.29
C GLU A 121 9.98 -8.11 9.25
N SER A 122 10.52 -8.40 8.06
CA SER A 122 11.90 -8.82 7.84
C SER A 122 12.93 -7.70 7.88
N GLY A 123 12.50 -6.43 8.04
CA GLY A 123 13.38 -5.27 8.20
C GLY A 123 13.57 -4.42 6.94
N THR A 124 12.79 -4.64 5.87
CA THR A 124 12.77 -3.72 4.73
C THR A 124 12.05 -2.43 5.13
N SER A 125 12.50 -1.27 4.60
CA SER A 125 11.89 0.02 4.88
C SER A 125 10.38 0.02 4.62
N ALA A 126 9.58 0.37 5.64
CA ALA A 126 8.13 0.47 5.53
C ALA A 126 7.71 1.58 4.56
N GLN A 127 8.44 2.70 4.55
CA GLN A 127 8.26 3.80 3.61
C GLN A 127 8.45 3.33 2.17
N LEU A 128 9.52 2.58 1.87
CA LEU A 128 9.74 2.01 0.55
C LEU A 128 8.63 1.05 0.15
N MET A 129 8.17 0.21 1.09
CA MET A 129 7.10 -0.74 0.82
C MET A 129 5.76 -0.04 0.55
N SER A 130 5.47 1.08 1.22
CA SER A 130 4.28 1.89 0.89
C SER A 130 4.37 2.50 -0.51
N VAL A 131 5.53 3.01 -0.92
CA VAL A 131 5.79 3.48 -2.30
C VAL A 131 5.53 2.37 -3.32
N VAL A 132 5.99 1.14 -3.06
CA VAL A 132 5.74 -0.02 -3.94
C VAL A 132 4.23 -0.26 -4.10
N VAL A 133 3.47 -0.27 -2.99
CA VAL A 133 2.01 -0.44 -3.05
C VAL A 133 1.37 0.66 -3.88
N MET A 134 1.71 1.92 -3.61
CA MET A 134 1.16 3.07 -4.33
C MET A 134 1.46 2.97 -5.84
N LEU A 135 2.70 2.64 -6.24
CA LEU A 135 3.05 2.42 -7.65
C LEU A 135 2.21 1.31 -8.30
N LYS A 136 1.98 0.20 -7.61
CA LYS A 136 1.17 -0.93 -8.12
C LYS A 136 -0.32 -0.62 -8.21
N CYS A 137 -0.82 0.28 -7.37
CA CYS A 137 -2.23 0.63 -7.31
C CYS A 137 -2.63 1.82 -8.21
N MET A 138 -1.69 2.62 -8.75
CA MET A 138 -1.98 3.83 -9.54
C MET A 138 -3.10 3.65 -10.56
N LYS A 139 -3.04 2.57 -11.35
CA LYS A 139 -4.04 2.29 -12.40
C LYS A 139 -5.45 2.10 -11.83
N ARG A 140 -5.57 1.62 -10.60
CA ARG A 140 -6.86 1.46 -9.92
C ARG A 140 -7.45 2.80 -9.49
N PHE A 141 -6.60 3.82 -9.30
CA PHE A 141 -7.01 5.20 -9.06
C PHE A 141 -7.21 6.01 -10.35
N GLY A 142 -7.14 5.36 -11.51
CA GLY A 142 -7.41 5.98 -12.80
C GLY A 142 -6.26 6.76 -13.42
N PHE A 143 -5.05 6.70 -12.86
CA PHE A 143 -3.89 7.40 -13.41
C PHE A 143 -2.66 6.50 -13.56
N THR A 144 -1.68 6.96 -14.32
CA THR A 144 -0.35 6.34 -14.48
C THR A 144 0.69 7.44 -14.55
N ALA A 145 1.93 7.14 -14.16
CA ALA A 145 3.05 8.05 -14.29
C ALA A 145 4.16 7.42 -15.12
N SER A 146 4.80 8.21 -15.98
CA SER A 146 5.93 7.78 -16.81
C SER A 146 7.22 8.36 -16.25
N PHE A 147 8.16 7.48 -15.84
CA PHE A 147 9.44 7.88 -15.25
C PHE A 147 10.64 7.59 -16.13
N ASN A 148 10.49 6.94 -17.28
CA ASN A 148 11.59 6.40 -18.09
C ASN A 148 11.84 7.14 -19.39
N ARG A 149 11.06 8.18 -19.70
CA ARG A 149 11.26 9.02 -20.89
C ARG A 149 10.75 10.43 -20.67
N CYS A 150 11.34 11.38 -21.39
CA CYS A 150 10.90 12.76 -21.34
C CYS A 150 9.50 12.89 -21.97
N ALA A 151 8.55 13.43 -21.23
CA ALA A 151 7.16 13.62 -21.68
C ALA A 151 7.03 14.65 -22.82
N VAL A 152 8.03 15.55 -22.97
CA VAL A 152 8.01 16.62 -23.99
C VAL A 152 8.66 16.15 -25.29
N SER A 153 9.87 15.59 -25.22
CA SER A 153 10.64 15.21 -26.42
C SER A 153 10.51 13.74 -26.80
N GLY A 154 9.99 12.90 -25.87
CA GLY A 154 9.99 11.45 -26.07
C GLY A 154 11.35 10.78 -25.91
N ASN A 155 12.40 11.55 -25.60
CA ASN A 155 13.75 11.00 -25.36
C ASN A 155 13.73 10.07 -24.15
N ASP A 156 14.25 8.85 -24.31
CA ASP A 156 14.32 7.80 -23.30
C ASP A 156 15.73 7.62 -22.70
N THR A 157 16.65 8.55 -23.00
CA THR A 157 17.98 8.56 -22.38
C THR A 157 17.84 8.87 -20.90
N GLN A 158 17.86 7.81 -20.08
CA GLN A 158 17.67 7.91 -18.63
C GLN A 158 18.60 8.94 -17.97
N ALA A 159 19.86 9.04 -18.45
CA ALA A 159 20.85 9.97 -17.91
C ALA A 159 20.47 11.46 -18.05
N ASP A 160 19.59 11.79 -18.98
CA ASP A 160 19.16 13.16 -19.26
C ASP A 160 17.93 13.60 -18.45
N LEU A 161 17.25 12.63 -17.82
CA LEU A 161 16.06 12.93 -17.02
C LEU A 161 16.47 13.55 -15.67
N ILE A 162 15.80 14.63 -15.28
CA ILE A 162 16.15 15.43 -14.09
C ILE A 162 14.96 15.69 -13.17
N GLY A 163 13.77 15.25 -13.50
CA GLY A 163 12.59 15.51 -12.67
C GLY A 163 11.30 15.01 -13.28
N TYR A 164 10.19 15.39 -12.67
CA TYR A 164 8.82 15.10 -13.07
C TYR A 164 8.03 16.38 -13.30
N SER A 165 7.34 16.47 -14.39
CA SER A 165 6.46 17.58 -14.75
C SER A 165 5.00 17.16 -14.65
N PHE A 166 4.23 17.80 -13.76
CA PHE A 166 2.77 17.64 -13.69
C PHE A 166 2.06 18.29 -14.88
N LYS A 167 2.67 19.30 -15.51
CA LYS A 167 2.16 19.95 -16.70
C LYS A 167 2.16 19.04 -17.93
N PHE A 168 3.12 18.12 -18.01
CA PHE A 168 3.31 17.20 -19.14
C PHE A 168 3.08 15.73 -18.76
N ASP A 169 2.65 15.44 -17.51
CA ASP A 169 2.32 14.11 -16.99
C ASP A 169 3.45 13.08 -17.11
N GLY A 170 4.69 13.50 -16.86
CA GLY A 170 5.81 12.57 -16.96
C GLY A 170 7.17 13.15 -16.61
N ALA A 171 8.20 12.30 -16.74
CA ALA A 171 9.57 12.75 -16.52
C ALA A 171 9.97 13.84 -17.53
N ILE A 172 10.88 14.74 -17.11
CA ILE A 172 11.38 15.83 -17.93
C ILE A 172 12.90 15.75 -18.03
N SER A 173 13.42 15.99 -19.24
CA SER A 173 14.87 16.04 -19.47
C SER A 173 15.45 17.44 -19.22
N ARG A 174 16.75 17.50 -19.01
CA ARG A 174 17.51 18.75 -18.82
C ARG A 174 17.29 19.74 -19.97
N GLN A 175 17.20 19.25 -21.20
CA GLN A 175 16.98 20.09 -22.38
C GLN A 175 15.60 20.74 -22.41
N GLU A 176 14.62 20.08 -21.84
CA GLU A 176 13.22 20.51 -21.85
C GLU A 176 12.78 21.21 -20.53
N ALA A 177 13.68 21.29 -19.56
CA ALA A 177 13.37 21.81 -18.20
C ALA A 177 12.81 23.25 -18.21
N SER A 178 13.24 24.09 -19.16
CA SER A 178 12.73 25.46 -19.28
C SER A 178 11.24 25.55 -19.69
N LYS A 179 10.65 24.47 -20.17
CA LYS A 179 9.23 24.42 -20.57
C LYS A 179 8.28 24.27 -19.39
N ASP A 180 8.80 23.81 -18.25
CA ASP A 180 8.08 23.75 -16.98
C ASP A 180 8.98 24.13 -15.80
N VAL A 181 8.88 25.38 -15.38
CA VAL A 181 9.64 25.91 -14.25
C VAL A 181 9.18 25.38 -12.89
N HIS A 182 8.03 24.70 -12.84
CA HIS A 182 7.45 24.06 -11.65
C HIS A 182 7.71 22.57 -11.61
N ALA A 183 8.47 22.02 -12.57
CA ALA A 183 8.82 20.60 -12.54
C ALA A 183 9.53 20.24 -11.22
N VAL A 184 9.14 19.12 -10.63
CA VAL A 184 9.78 18.61 -9.42
C VAL A 184 11.11 17.99 -9.81
N ILE A 185 12.19 18.53 -9.29
CA ILE A 185 13.54 18.02 -9.55
C ILE A 185 13.73 16.75 -8.74
N LEU A 186 14.17 15.69 -9.40
CA LEU A 186 14.42 14.36 -8.83
C LEU A 186 15.77 13.85 -9.31
N SER A 187 16.43 13.06 -8.48
CA SER A 187 17.63 12.38 -8.92
C SER A 187 17.31 11.40 -10.05
N ASN A 188 18.24 11.27 -10.98
CA ASN A 188 18.12 10.31 -12.07
C ASN A 188 17.90 8.87 -11.56
N LYS A 189 18.54 8.54 -10.43
CA LYS A 189 18.39 7.24 -9.77
C LYS A 189 16.99 7.03 -9.23
N THR A 190 16.36 8.07 -8.68
CA THR A 190 14.96 8.04 -8.22
C THR A 190 14.01 7.72 -9.37
N LEU A 191 14.12 8.44 -10.48
CA LEU A 191 13.30 8.21 -11.68
C LEU A 191 13.47 6.77 -12.21
N TYR A 192 14.70 6.29 -12.29
CA TYR A 192 15.00 4.93 -12.70
C TYR A 192 14.36 3.88 -11.77
N LEU A 193 14.51 4.05 -10.46
CA LEU A 193 13.96 3.10 -9.49
C LEU A 193 12.43 3.12 -9.46
N LEU A 194 11.79 4.28 -9.60
CA LEU A 194 10.34 4.37 -9.73
C LEU A 194 9.83 3.58 -10.94
N ASP A 195 10.48 3.72 -12.09
CA ASP A 195 10.14 2.96 -13.30
C ASP A 195 10.32 1.45 -13.10
N VAL A 196 11.45 1.05 -12.54
CA VAL A 196 11.76 -0.37 -12.26
C VAL A 196 10.74 -0.96 -11.28
N LEU A 197 10.50 -0.31 -10.13
CA LEU A 197 9.58 -0.80 -9.11
C LEU A 197 8.14 -0.85 -9.60
N GLN A 198 7.73 0.10 -10.46
CA GLN A 198 6.41 0.09 -11.08
C GLN A 198 6.18 -1.14 -11.95
N LYS A 199 7.20 -1.57 -12.71
CA LYS A 199 7.12 -2.67 -13.69
C LYS A 199 7.46 -4.04 -13.11
N LEU A 200 8.41 -4.09 -12.16
CA LEU A 200 8.92 -5.35 -11.61
C LEU A 200 7.83 -6.14 -10.88
N PRO A 201 7.58 -7.42 -11.23
CA PRO A 201 6.68 -8.27 -10.47
C PRO A 201 7.13 -8.45 -9.02
N ILE A 202 6.16 -8.54 -8.08
CA ILE A 202 6.47 -8.61 -6.63
C ILE A 202 7.30 -9.84 -6.26
N ASP A 203 7.07 -10.98 -6.91
CA ASP A 203 7.82 -12.23 -6.72
C ASP A 203 9.31 -12.13 -7.12
N LYS A 204 9.66 -11.13 -7.93
CA LYS A 204 11.04 -10.82 -8.32
C LYS A 204 11.71 -9.74 -7.47
N MET A 205 10.99 -9.13 -6.54
CA MET A 205 11.53 -8.14 -5.60
C MET A 205 12.23 -8.83 -4.40
N ASN A 206 13.45 -9.31 -4.58
CA ASN A 206 14.15 -10.08 -3.54
C ASN A 206 14.65 -9.19 -2.39
N SER A 207 15.75 -8.48 -2.56
CA SER A 207 16.31 -7.54 -1.60
C SER A 207 16.32 -6.13 -2.16
N LEU A 208 15.70 -5.20 -1.44
CA LEU A 208 15.66 -3.79 -1.81
C LEU A 208 16.51 -3.00 -0.80
N ASN A 209 17.77 -2.77 -1.14
CA ASN A 209 18.66 -1.92 -0.35
C ASN A 209 18.85 -0.59 -1.08
N ILE A 210 18.04 0.40 -0.70
CA ILE A 210 17.99 1.73 -1.31
C ILE A 210 18.33 2.75 -0.22
N HIS A 211 19.16 3.75 -0.53
CA HIS A 211 19.51 4.82 0.40
C HIS A 211 18.28 5.63 0.78
N GLN A 212 18.23 6.06 2.04
CA GLN A 212 17.07 6.76 2.60
C GLN A 212 16.69 8.02 1.80
N GLU A 213 17.65 8.83 1.38
CA GLU A 213 17.42 10.03 0.57
C GLU A 213 16.61 9.74 -0.72
N ILE A 214 16.89 8.61 -1.37
CA ILE A 214 16.17 8.19 -2.58
C ILE A 214 14.76 7.70 -2.23
N ILE A 215 14.61 7.01 -1.10
CA ILE A 215 13.29 6.59 -0.59
C ILE A 215 12.44 7.82 -0.30
N ASP A 216 13.02 8.87 0.29
CA ASP A 216 12.33 10.12 0.60
C ASP A 216 11.88 10.81 -0.70
N GLU A 217 12.78 10.99 -1.68
CA GLU A 217 12.41 11.55 -3.00
C GLU A 217 11.27 10.74 -3.68
N MET A 218 11.35 9.40 -3.65
CA MET A 218 10.30 8.54 -4.21
C MET A 218 8.98 8.72 -3.47
N SER A 219 9.01 8.75 -2.15
CA SER A 219 7.82 8.91 -1.32
C SER A 219 7.15 10.25 -1.59
N ASP A 220 7.92 11.33 -1.65
CA ASP A 220 7.40 12.68 -1.86
C ASP A 220 6.71 12.82 -3.22
N ILE A 221 7.36 12.39 -4.30
CA ILE A 221 6.76 12.49 -5.63
C ILE A 221 5.51 11.60 -5.76
N ILE A 222 5.51 10.41 -5.19
CA ILE A 222 4.35 9.52 -5.23
C ILE A 222 3.17 10.12 -4.44
N LEU A 223 3.42 10.69 -3.27
CA LEU A 223 2.38 11.39 -2.51
C LEU A 223 1.83 12.61 -3.24
N MET A 224 2.68 13.38 -3.96
CA MET A 224 2.23 14.48 -4.82
C MET A 224 1.34 13.97 -5.95
N LEU A 225 1.71 12.87 -6.63
CA LEU A 225 0.90 12.26 -7.69
C LEU A 225 -0.47 11.83 -7.18
N TYR A 226 -0.53 11.20 -6.01
CA TYR A 226 -1.80 10.80 -5.42
C TYR A 226 -2.67 11.99 -5.02
N ARG A 227 -2.08 13.09 -4.51
CA ARG A 227 -2.81 14.32 -4.20
C ARG A 227 -3.38 14.99 -5.47
N GLU A 228 -2.63 14.98 -6.56
CA GLU A 228 -3.03 15.59 -7.82
C GLU A 228 -4.14 14.80 -8.52
N TYR A 229 -4.01 13.45 -8.58
CA TYR A 229 -4.86 12.64 -9.46
C TYR A 229 -5.88 11.76 -8.72
N ALA A 230 -5.69 11.47 -7.44
CA ALA A 230 -6.59 10.60 -6.67
C ALA A 230 -7.35 11.34 -5.55
N GLY A 231 -7.04 12.59 -5.33
CA GLY A 231 -7.73 13.67 -4.65
C GLY A 231 -8.24 13.42 -3.25
#